data_58c9c60e8c4c0fdea13ae3dcda5de0f8
#
_entry.id   58c9c60e8c4c0fdea13ae3dcda5de0f8
#
_cell.length_a   1.000
_cell.length_b   1.000
_cell.length_c   1.000
_cell.angle_alpha   90.00
_cell.angle_beta   90.00
_cell.angle_gamma   90.00
#
_symmetry.space_group_name_H-M   'P 1'
#
loop_
_entity.id
_entity.type
_entity.pdbx_description
1 polymer ?
#
loop_
_entity_poly.entity_id
_entity_poly.type
_entity_poly.pdbx_seq_one_letter_code
_entity_poly.pdbx_strand_id
1 'polypeptide(L)'
;PPLLVMTAGNLHVEPIVIDDEDAYARLAAVADGFLGNDRPILTRFDDSVVRVIRAGSAGDAVQVIRPARGFAPLPIEVPLVRAAEEARAAAAPDAPAPATPDIFATGPEQKNTFALLRGDEAFVSQHIGDMEYADVYDAWLAAKARFEGLFEVRPGLIACDLHPEYLTSKWAADQDIPIVRVQHHHAHVVSVMAEHGLADAVCGIAFDGTGYGPDGAIWGGEALLANPSAFERFGNFAYVPMPGGAAAIKHPLRMAYGVLWAFDLLEHPGAAPALDALGAEAAGLCDQMIERGLNTPMTSSVGRLFDAASALLGLCLEPAYEGEGAILLEAALEGRVPSAFADRPRAVPPREADRAAAAARVDEGAAPAARDEAADDLAAAERYAVTVTKNVATEA
;
A
#
# COMPACT_ATOMS: atom_id res chain seq x y z
N PRO A 1 -25.62 -8.20 28.02
CA PRO A 1 -24.57 -7.28 28.47
C PRO A 1 -24.66 -5.98 27.70
N PRO A 2 -24.32 -4.85 28.32
CA PRO A 2 -24.22 -3.60 27.59
C PRO A 2 -23.13 -3.72 26.47
N LEU A 3 -23.32 -3.01 25.37
CA LEU A 3 -22.30 -2.90 24.36
C LEU A 3 -21.12 -2.12 24.95
N LEU A 4 -19.90 -2.62 24.71
CA LEU A 4 -18.66 -1.96 25.08
C LEU A 4 -17.91 -1.58 23.81
N VAL A 5 -17.38 -0.36 23.78
CA VAL A 5 -16.36 0.03 22.81
C VAL A 5 -15.00 -0.19 23.46
N MET A 6 -14.17 -1.02 22.85
CA MET A 6 -12.82 -1.31 23.32
C MET A 6 -11.82 -0.92 22.23
N THR A 7 -10.80 -0.18 22.61
CA THR A 7 -9.76 0.29 21.70
C THR A 7 -8.39 0.26 22.38
N ALA A 8 -7.32 0.45 21.62
CA ALA A 8 -5.97 0.55 22.14
C ALA A 8 -5.79 1.80 23.01
N GLY A 9 -4.91 1.72 24.02
CA GLY A 9 -4.58 2.82 24.92
C GLY A 9 -3.48 3.71 24.33
N ASN A 10 -3.84 4.59 23.39
CA ASN A 10 -2.94 5.57 22.79
C ASN A 10 -3.71 6.81 22.32
N LEU A 11 -3.02 7.92 22.15
CA LEU A 11 -3.54 9.06 21.41
C LEU A 11 -3.40 8.84 19.90
N HIS A 12 -4.05 9.68 19.10
CA HIS A 12 -4.01 9.55 17.63
C HIS A 12 -2.56 9.58 17.11
N VAL A 13 -2.23 8.65 16.23
CA VAL A 13 -0.89 8.40 15.62
C VAL A 13 0.24 8.01 16.59
N GLU A 14 -0.02 7.95 17.88
CA GLU A 14 0.98 7.53 18.85
C GLU A 14 0.99 6.00 19.03
N PRO A 15 2.13 5.38 19.37
CA PRO A 15 2.17 3.96 19.72
C PRO A 15 1.43 3.69 21.03
N ILE A 16 0.90 2.46 21.18
CA ILE A 16 0.22 2.02 22.41
C ILE A 16 1.14 2.23 23.61
N VAL A 17 0.59 2.85 24.67
CA VAL A 17 1.30 3.06 25.94
C VAL A 17 1.45 1.71 26.66
N ILE A 18 2.65 1.45 27.20
CA ILE A 18 2.98 0.20 27.90
C ILE A 18 3.54 0.44 29.31
N ASP A 19 3.79 1.66 29.67
CA ASP A 19 4.26 2.08 30.99
C ASP A 19 3.16 2.78 31.76
N ASP A 20 3.00 2.49 33.05
CA ASP A 20 1.89 3.00 33.85
C ASP A 20 2.03 4.52 34.09
N GLU A 21 3.23 5.03 34.32
CA GLU A 21 3.46 6.48 34.54
C GLU A 21 3.20 7.27 33.25
N ASP A 22 3.63 6.72 32.11
CA ASP A 22 3.37 7.28 30.78
C ASP A 22 1.85 7.25 30.47
N ALA A 23 1.15 6.14 30.84
CA ALA A 23 -0.30 6.06 30.71
C ALA A 23 -1.03 7.16 31.51
N TYR A 24 -0.63 7.35 32.75
CA TYR A 24 -1.21 8.43 33.59
C TYR A 24 -0.93 9.82 33.01
N ALA A 25 0.25 10.04 32.49
CA ALA A 25 0.61 11.34 31.92
C ALA A 25 -0.12 11.65 30.62
N ARG A 26 -0.20 10.67 29.71
CA ARG A 26 -0.69 10.89 28.33
C ARG A 26 -2.19 10.68 28.19
N LEU A 27 -2.79 9.72 28.92
CA LEU A 27 -4.19 9.35 28.76
C LEU A 27 -5.13 9.97 29.77
N ALA A 28 -4.63 10.72 30.76
CA ALA A 28 -5.48 11.38 31.78
C ALA A 28 -6.52 12.37 31.20
N ALA A 29 -6.27 12.89 29.99
CA ALA A 29 -7.21 13.79 29.34
C ALA A 29 -8.42 13.05 28.70
N VAL A 30 -8.32 11.73 28.50
CA VAL A 30 -9.33 10.91 27.81
C VAL A 30 -9.88 9.77 28.67
N ALA A 31 -9.26 9.45 29.81
CA ALA A 31 -9.65 8.38 30.71
C ALA A 31 -10.09 8.91 32.08
N ASP A 32 -11.24 8.45 32.57
CA ASP A 32 -11.76 8.78 33.90
C ASP A 32 -11.09 7.96 35.02
N GLY A 33 -10.46 6.84 34.66
CA GLY A 33 -9.78 5.96 35.62
C GLY A 33 -8.87 4.95 34.92
N PHE A 34 -7.92 4.42 35.70
CA PHE A 34 -6.92 3.48 35.25
C PHE A 34 -6.99 2.19 36.10
N LEU A 35 -6.94 1.06 35.43
CA LEU A 35 -6.76 -0.24 36.06
C LEU A 35 -5.37 -0.77 35.70
N GLY A 36 -4.42 -0.60 36.63
CA GLY A 36 -3.04 -1.06 36.46
C GLY A 36 -2.85 -2.53 36.83
N ASN A 37 -1.67 -3.05 36.50
CA ASN A 37 -1.21 -4.40 36.81
C ASN A 37 0.29 -4.34 37.15
N ASP A 38 0.72 -5.14 38.13
CA ASP A 38 2.12 -5.24 38.53
C ASP A 38 3.02 -6.00 37.55
N ARG A 39 2.44 -6.60 36.50
CA ARG A 39 3.16 -7.28 35.44
C ARG A 39 3.50 -6.31 34.31
N PRO A 40 4.79 -6.07 34.02
CA PRO A 40 5.17 -5.14 32.97
C PRO A 40 4.75 -5.62 31.57
N ILE A 41 4.37 -4.69 30.73
CA ILE A 41 4.12 -4.92 29.29
C ILE A 41 5.47 -4.75 28.56
N LEU A 42 5.99 -5.84 28.01
CA LEU A 42 7.32 -5.83 27.38
C LEU A 42 7.29 -5.41 25.91
N THR A 43 6.17 -5.57 25.23
CA THR A 43 6.08 -5.34 23.78
C THR A 43 4.76 -4.68 23.46
N ARG A 44 4.83 -3.64 22.63
CA ARG A 44 3.65 -3.06 22.03
C ARG A 44 3.08 -4.00 20.98
N PHE A 45 1.79 -4.27 21.05
CA PHE A 45 1.08 -5.07 20.08
C PHE A 45 -0.28 -4.45 19.82
N ASP A 46 -0.51 -4.06 18.58
CA ASP A 46 -1.82 -3.67 18.09
C ASP A 46 -2.74 -4.88 17.95
N ASP A 47 -4.03 -4.62 17.78
CA ASP A 47 -4.96 -5.65 17.36
C ASP A 47 -4.84 -5.88 15.85
N SER A 48 -4.94 -7.15 15.45
CA SER A 48 -5.00 -7.50 14.04
C SER A 48 -6.31 -7.01 13.43
N VAL A 49 -6.23 -6.56 12.18
CA VAL A 49 -7.40 -6.21 11.38
C VAL A 49 -7.60 -7.26 10.30
N VAL A 50 -8.75 -7.89 10.31
CA VAL A 50 -9.11 -8.92 9.35
C VAL A 50 -10.46 -8.61 8.70
N ARG A 51 -10.66 -9.11 7.50
CA ARG A 51 -11.92 -9.01 6.76
C ARG A 51 -12.32 -10.39 6.26
N VAL A 52 -13.60 -10.71 6.37
CA VAL A 52 -14.15 -11.93 5.78
C VAL A 52 -14.63 -11.62 4.37
N ILE A 53 -14.01 -12.25 3.39
CA ILE A 53 -14.42 -12.17 1.98
C ILE A 53 -15.37 -13.31 1.72
N ARG A 54 -16.59 -12.99 1.30
CA ARG A 54 -17.59 -13.98 0.89
C ARG A 54 -17.38 -14.32 -0.59
N ALA A 55 -16.80 -15.47 -0.85
CA ALA A 55 -16.46 -15.91 -2.20
C ALA A 55 -17.54 -16.81 -2.84
N GLY A 56 -18.79 -16.68 -2.43
CA GLY A 56 -19.91 -17.45 -2.99
C GLY A 56 -19.73 -18.96 -2.82
N SER A 57 -19.68 -19.70 -3.94
CA SER A 57 -19.54 -21.17 -3.92
C SER A 57 -18.15 -21.65 -3.48
N ALA A 58 -17.14 -20.79 -3.43
CA ALA A 58 -15.79 -21.12 -2.95
C ALA A 58 -15.65 -21.05 -1.41
N GLY A 59 -16.70 -20.62 -0.71
CA GLY A 59 -16.69 -20.44 0.75
C GLY A 59 -16.18 -19.06 1.19
N ASP A 60 -16.19 -18.85 2.50
CA ASP A 60 -15.70 -17.61 3.08
C ASP A 60 -14.18 -17.71 3.32
N ALA A 61 -13.43 -16.68 2.96
CA ALA A 61 -12.00 -16.56 3.21
C ALA A 61 -11.70 -15.41 4.17
N VAL A 62 -10.72 -15.60 5.05
CA VAL A 62 -10.23 -14.55 5.94
C VAL A 62 -9.06 -13.85 5.27
N GLN A 63 -9.20 -12.56 5.00
CA GLN A 63 -8.12 -11.69 4.56
C GLN A 63 -7.54 -10.95 5.75
N VAL A 64 -6.25 -11.11 5.99
CA VAL A 64 -5.52 -10.32 7.00
C VAL A 64 -5.12 -9.00 6.35
N ILE A 65 -5.65 -7.88 6.89
CA ILE A 65 -5.33 -6.53 6.41
C ILE A 65 -4.12 -5.97 7.17
N ARG A 66 -4.09 -6.22 8.50
CA ARG A 66 -3.00 -5.80 9.38
C ARG A 66 -2.65 -6.95 10.32
N PRO A 67 -1.54 -7.65 10.09
CA PRO A 67 -1.09 -8.71 11.00
C PRO A 67 -0.51 -8.08 12.27
N ALA A 68 -1.04 -8.48 13.42
CA ALA A 68 -0.56 -8.09 14.73
C ALA A 68 -0.88 -9.19 15.74
N ARG A 69 -1.59 -8.91 16.82
CA ARG A 69 -1.93 -9.88 17.86
C ARG A 69 -2.62 -11.14 17.29
N GLY A 70 -2.02 -12.30 17.54
CA GLY A 70 -2.53 -13.60 17.08
C GLY A 70 -1.99 -14.05 15.71
N PHE A 71 -1.41 -13.15 14.92
CA PHE A 71 -0.79 -13.47 13.62
C PHE A 71 0.73 -13.24 13.62
N ALA A 72 1.19 -12.16 14.22
CA ALA A 72 2.63 -11.92 14.41
C ALA A 72 3.06 -12.41 15.79
N PRO A 73 4.29 -12.92 15.95
CA PRO A 73 5.36 -13.14 14.97
C PRO A 73 5.46 -14.60 14.50
N LEU A 74 4.35 -15.21 14.09
CA LEU A 74 4.40 -16.58 13.59
C LEU A 74 5.35 -16.67 12.39
N PRO A 75 6.24 -17.69 12.33
CA PRO A 75 7.13 -17.87 11.19
C PRO A 75 6.36 -18.20 9.93
N ILE A 76 6.82 -17.62 8.82
CA ILE A 76 6.32 -17.88 7.47
C ILE A 76 7.42 -18.63 6.72
N GLU A 77 7.11 -19.82 6.22
CA GLU A 77 8.05 -20.53 5.35
C GLU A 77 8.18 -19.80 4.01
N VAL A 78 9.42 -19.63 3.53
CA VAL A 78 9.76 -19.01 2.26
C VAL A 78 10.51 -20.03 1.38
N PRO A 79 9.79 -20.97 0.73
CA PRO A 79 10.39 -22.05 -0.04
C PRO A 79 11.33 -21.58 -1.17
N LEU A 80 11.15 -20.34 -1.64
CA LEU A 80 11.99 -19.74 -2.67
C LEU A 80 13.46 -19.59 -2.24
N VAL A 81 13.73 -19.42 -0.96
CA VAL A 81 15.11 -19.35 -0.45
C VAL A 81 15.80 -20.68 -0.65
N ARG A 82 15.16 -21.77 -0.26
CA ARG A 82 15.70 -23.14 -0.44
C ARG A 82 15.91 -23.47 -1.91
N ALA A 83 14.92 -23.16 -2.76
CA ALA A 83 15.03 -23.35 -4.20
C ALA A 83 16.20 -22.56 -4.82
N ALA A 84 16.45 -21.35 -4.36
CA ALA A 84 17.59 -20.54 -4.81
C ALA A 84 18.92 -21.09 -4.33
N GLU A 85 19.01 -21.67 -3.14
CA GLU A 85 20.20 -22.33 -2.62
C GLU A 85 20.51 -23.62 -3.41
N GLU A 86 19.50 -24.44 -3.65
CA GLU A 86 19.62 -25.66 -4.47
C GLU A 86 20.08 -25.34 -5.89
N ALA A 87 19.51 -24.30 -6.51
CA ALA A 87 19.90 -23.86 -7.86
C ALA A 87 21.38 -23.36 -7.89
N ARG A 88 21.81 -22.62 -6.87
CA ARG A 88 23.22 -22.19 -6.72
C ARG A 88 24.15 -23.38 -6.53
N ALA A 89 23.81 -24.34 -5.69
CA ALA A 89 24.58 -25.54 -5.48
C ALA A 89 24.69 -26.39 -6.76
N ALA A 90 23.62 -26.51 -7.53
CA ALA A 90 23.63 -27.22 -8.81
C ALA A 90 24.49 -26.50 -9.88
N ALA A 91 24.50 -25.16 -9.89
CA ALA A 91 25.30 -24.36 -10.83
C ALA A 91 26.81 -24.37 -10.54
N ALA A 92 27.23 -24.65 -9.31
CA ALA A 92 28.61 -24.66 -8.87
C ALA A 92 28.89 -25.83 -7.89
N PRO A 93 28.82 -27.09 -8.34
CA PRO A 93 28.86 -28.27 -7.46
C PRO A 93 30.18 -28.43 -6.69
N ASP A 94 31.27 -27.88 -7.21
CA ASP A 94 32.61 -27.94 -6.58
C ASP A 94 32.94 -26.73 -5.71
N ALA A 95 32.07 -25.70 -5.66
CA ALA A 95 32.25 -24.54 -4.80
C ALA A 95 31.49 -24.73 -3.49
N PRO A 96 32.08 -24.38 -2.32
CA PRO A 96 31.32 -24.30 -1.10
C PRO A 96 30.19 -23.29 -1.31
N ALA A 97 28.94 -23.76 -1.24
CA ALA A 97 27.79 -22.88 -1.33
C ALA A 97 27.88 -21.84 -0.20
N PRO A 98 27.98 -20.55 -0.49
CA PRO A 98 27.93 -19.55 0.57
C PRO A 98 26.55 -19.68 1.26
N ALA A 99 26.56 -19.82 2.57
CA ALA A 99 25.30 -19.81 3.32
C ALA A 99 24.60 -18.49 3.06
N THR A 100 23.29 -18.54 2.83
CA THR A 100 22.47 -17.34 2.75
C THR A 100 22.59 -16.61 4.09
N PRO A 101 23.02 -15.34 4.12
CA PRO A 101 23.10 -14.61 5.38
C PRO A 101 21.69 -14.42 5.95
N ASP A 102 21.61 -14.29 7.28
CA ASP A 102 20.38 -13.76 7.88
C ASP A 102 20.09 -12.37 7.32
N ILE A 103 18.82 -12.06 7.05
CA ILE A 103 18.42 -10.79 6.42
C ILE A 103 17.51 -10.02 7.36
N PHE A 104 17.74 -8.71 7.45
CA PHE A 104 16.82 -7.77 8.04
C PHE A 104 16.19 -6.93 6.94
N ALA A 105 14.87 -7.04 6.75
CA ALA A 105 14.09 -6.17 5.86
C ALA A 105 13.44 -5.07 6.71
N THR A 106 13.79 -3.80 6.43
CA THR A 106 13.45 -2.66 7.29
C THR A 106 11.97 -2.28 7.26
N GLY A 107 11.23 -2.69 6.25
CA GLY A 107 9.86 -2.24 6.01
C GLY A 107 9.78 -0.83 5.42
N PRO A 108 8.55 -0.40 5.08
CA PRO A 108 8.27 0.90 4.47
C PRO A 108 8.24 2.04 5.51
N GLU A 109 7.98 3.27 5.07
CA GLU A 109 7.85 4.44 5.94
C GLU A 109 6.52 4.47 6.68
N GLN A 110 5.43 4.13 5.99
CA GLN A 110 4.07 4.17 6.56
C GLN A 110 3.59 2.77 6.92
N LYS A 111 2.81 2.67 8.02
CA LYS A 111 2.26 1.38 8.50
C LYS A 111 3.31 0.29 8.59
N ASN A 112 4.49 0.66 9.07
CA ASN A 112 5.66 -0.19 9.04
C ASN A 112 5.43 -1.55 9.70
N THR A 113 5.92 -2.57 9.04
CA THR A 113 6.28 -3.87 9.56
C THR A 113 7.67 -4.19 9.03
N PHE A 114 8.55 -4.72 9.85
CA PHE A 114 9.84 -5.25 9.40
C PHE A 114 9.82 -6.78 9.35
N ALA A 115 10.79 -7.38 8.72
CA ALA A 115 10.94 -8.83 8.72
C ALA A 115 12.39 -9.24 8.98
N LEU A 116 12.56 -10.37 9.67
CA LEU A 116 13.82 -11.09 9.78
C LEU A 116 13.72 -12.40 9.00
N LEU A 117 14.74 -12.74 8.24
CA LEU A 117 14.86 -14.02 7.55
C LEU A 117 16.05 -14.78 8.12
N ARG A 118 15.81 -16.03 8.50
CA ARG A 118 16.86 -17.00 8.91
C ARG A 118 16.60 -18.32 8.20
N GLY A 119 17.53 -18.71 7.36
CA GLY A 119 17.30 -19.85 6.47
C GLY A 119 16.11 -19.59 5.54
N ASP A 120 15.11 -20.45 5.58
CA ASP A 120 13.86 -20.35 4.83
C ASP A 120 12.65 -19.88 5.67
N GLU A 121 12.89 -19.42 6.90
CA GLU A 121 11.86 -18.89 7.78
C GLU A 121 11.92 -17.36 7.88
N ALA A 122 10.81 -16.68 7.55
CA ALA A 122 10.63 -15.25 7.73
C ALA A 122 9.77 -14.96 8.97
N PHE A 123 10.24 -14.04 9.81
CA PHE A 123 9.55 -13.55 11.00
C PHE A 123 9.13 -12.11 10.76
N VAL A 124 7.87 -11.90 10.43
CA VAL A 124 7.31 -10.56 10.19
C VAL A 124 6.88 -9.96 11.53
N SER A 125 7.28 -8.72 11.79
CA SER A 125 6.88 -8.00 12.99
C SER A 125 5.37 -7.71 13.00
N GLN A 126 4.87 -7.41 14.19
CA GLN A 126 3.56 -6.73 14.29
C GLN A 126 3.62 -5.36 13.59
N HIS A 127 2.46 -4.80 13.31
CA HIS A 127 2.36 -3.41 12.89
C HIS A 127 3.04 -2.48 13.91
N ILE A 128 3.91 -1.60 13.44
CA ILE A 128 4.64 -0.64 14.26
C ILE A 128 4.03 0.76 14.14
N GLY A 129 3.76 1.21 12.91
CA GLY A 129 3.19 2.52 12.61
C GLY A 129 4.02 3.32 11.61
N ASP A 130 3.79 4.63 11.59
CA ASP A 130 4.42 5.54 10.62
C ASP A 130 5.74 6.09 11.17
N MET A 131 6.83 5.85 10.44
CA MET A 131 8.20 6.15 10.89
C MET A 131 8.48 7.65 11.05
N GLU A 132 7.68 8.52 10.47
CA GLU A 132 7.82 9.97 10.61
C GLU A 132 7.63 10.47 12.07
N TYR A 133 7.02 9.66 12.92
CA TYR A 133 6.82 9.95 14.34
C TYR A 133 7.96 9.37 15.17
N ALA A 134 8.63 10.23 15.97
CA ALA A 134 9.80 9.83 16.76
C ALA A 134 9.52 8.64 17.70
N ASP A 135 8.37 8.65 18.39
CA ASP A 135 7.96 7.59 19.32
C ASP A 135 7.75 6.24 18.58
N VAL A 136 7.30 6.28 17.32
CA VAL A 136 7.13 5.10 16.47
C VAL A 136 8.49 4.58 16.01
N TYR A 137 9.40 5.48 15.62
CA TYR A 137 10.75 5.13 15.24
C TYR A 137 11.52 4.47 16.41
N ASP A 138 11.40 5.01 17.62
CA ASP A 138 11.99 4.41 18.83
C ASP A 138 11.37 3.04 19.15
N ALA A 139 10.05 2.90 18.96
CA ALA A 139 9.36 1.63 19.11
C ALA A 139 9.83 0.59 18.08
N TRP A 140 10.11 1.02 16.84
CA TRP A 140 10.67 0.18 15.79
C TRP A 140 12.07 -0.34 16.15
N LEU A 141 12.98 0.54 16.64
CA LEU A 141 14.30 0.16 17.09
C LEU A 141 14.23 -0.87 18.24
N ALA A 142 13.35 -0.63 19.22
CA ALA A 142 13.17 -1.53 20.35
C ALA A 142 12.58 -2.89 19.92
N ALA A 143 11.61 -2.90 18.99
CA ALA A 143 11.02 -4.10 18.45
C ALA A 143 12.04 -4.92 17.65
N LYS A 144 12.84 -4.26 16.79
CA LYS A 144 13.94 -4.88 16.05
C LYS A 144 14.92 -5.61 16.98
N ALA A 145 15.45 -4.91 17.98
CA ALA A 145 16.41 -5.50 18.92
C ALA A 145 15.82 -6.70 19.67
N ARG A 146 14.53 -6.64 20.00
CA ARG A 146 13.82 -7.73 20.66
C ARG A 146 13.65 -8.95 19.76
N PHE A 147 13.27 -8.73 18.49
CA PHE A 147 13.12 -9.81 17.51
C PHE A 147 14.44 -10.49 17.21
N GLU A 148 15.53 -9.74 17.05
CA GLU A 148 16.88 -10.29 16.87
C GLU A 148 17.27 -11.19 18.04
N GLY A 149 16.98 -10.76 19.28
CA GLY A 149 17.24 -11.57 20.46
C GLY A 149 16.31 -12.78 20.61
N LEU A 150 15.03 -12.63 20.27
CA LEU A 150 14.03 -13.70 20.42
C LEU A 150 14.25 -14.83 19.41
N PHE A 151 14.57 -14.49 18.17
CA PHE A 151 14.76 -15.45 17.08
C PHE A 151 16.22 -15.79 16.83
N GLU A 152 17.14 -15.25 17.65
CA GLU A 152 18.59 -15.46 17.51
C GLU A 152 19.11 -15.15 16.11
N VAL A 153 18.54 -14.12 15.45
CA VAL A 153 18.92 -13.66 14.11
C VAL A 153 20.02 -12.61 14.22
N ARG A 154 21.04 -12.75 13.40
CA ARG A 154 22.14 -11.78 13.27
C ARG A 154 22.28 -11.36 11.81
N PRO A 155 21.63 -10.28 11.41
CA PRO A 155 21.60 -9.88 10.03
C PRO A 155 22.99 -9.65 9.44
N GLY A 156 23.30 -10.36 8.37
CA GLY A 156 24.48 -10.13 7.53
C GLY A 156 24.15 -9.37 6.24
N LEU A 157 22.85 -9.06 6.03
CA LEU A 157 22.34 -8.29 4.91
C LEU A 157 21.11 -7.49 5.36
N ILE A 158 21.00 -6.26 4.86
CA ILE A 158 19.82 -5.43 5.07
C ILE A 158 19.12 -5.22 3.72
N ALA A 159 17.81 -5.46 3.69
CA ALA A 159 16.93 -5.06 2.59
C ALA A 159 16.13 -3.82 3.00
N CYS A 160 16.12 -2.77 2.18
CA CYS A 160 15.35 -1.56 2.43
C CYS A 160 14.68 -1.06 1.15
N ASP A 161 13.70 -0.16 1.32
CA ASP A 161 13.03 0.47 0.19
C ASP A 161 14.02 1.28 -0.67
N LEU A 162 13.71 1.37 -1.97
CA LEU A 162 14.48 2.19 -2.92
C LEU A 162 14.37 3.69 -2.59
N HIS A 163 13.34 4.12 -1.87
CA HIS A 163 13.11 5.53 -1.53
C HIS A 163 14.23 6.07 -0.63
N PRO A 164 15.00 7.08 -1.09
CA PRO A 164 16.20 7.53 -0.40
C PRO A 164 15.90 8.29 0.90
N GLU A 165 14.71 8.90 0.99
CA GLU A 165 14.34 9.77 2.11
C GLU A 165 13.61 9.04 3.25
N TYR A 166 13.22 7.77 3.08
CA TYR A 166 12.62 7.01 4.16
C TYR A 166 13.57 6.88 5.34
N LEU A 167 13.07 7.08 6.56
CA LEU A 167 13.90 6.98 7.77
C LEU A 167 14.49 5.59 7.92
N THR A 168 13.75 4.55 7.54
CA THR A 168 14.23 3.17 7.52
C THR A 168 15.35 2.94 6.51
N SER A 169 15.29 3.59 5.34
CA SER A 169 16.35 3.53 4.31
C SER A 169 17.59 4.32 4.73
N LYS A 170 17.42 5.46 5.41
CA LYS A 170 18.52 6.25 6.00
C LYS A 170 19.18 5.47 7.12
N TRP A 171 18.40 4.90 8.02
CA TRP A 171 18.92 4.04 9.08
C TRP A 171 19.75 2.88 8.51
N ALA A 172 19.24 2.21 7.45
CA ALA A 172 19.97 1.15 6.80
C ALA A 172 21.32 1.62 6.24
N ALA A 173 21.35 2.83 5.65
CA ALA A 173 22.58 3.41 5.08
C ALA A 173 23.66 3.71 6.13
N ASP A 174 23.27 3.92 7.39
CA ASP A 174 24.18 4.17 8.51
C ASP A 174 24.72 2.90 9.15
N GLN A 175 24.28 1.70 8.69
CA GLN A 175 24.75 0.43 9.23
C GLN A 175 26.03 -0.05 8.50
N ASP A 176 26.92 -0.69 9.22
CA ASP A 176 28.12 -1.35 8.67
C ASP A 176 27.79 -2.78 8.18
N ILE A 177 26.72 -2.92 7.41
CA ILE A 177 26.21 -4.19 6.88
C ILE A 177 25.84 -3.95 5.39
N PRO A 178 26.12 -4.90 4.48
CA PRO A 178 25.70 -4.79 3.09
C PRO A 178 24.19 -4.52 2.94
N ILE A 179 23.83 -3.68 1.95
CA ILE A 179 22.46 -3.24 1.74
C ILE A 179 21.98 -3.62 0.34
N VAL A 180 20.76 -4.12 0.22
CA VAL A 180 20.02 -4.26 -1.02
C VAL A 180 18.82 -3.32 -1.00
N ARG A 181 18.72 -2.44 -1.99
CA ARG A 181 17.58 -1.56 -2.19
C ARG A 181 16.58 -2.22 -3.12
N VAL A 182 15.32 -2.29 -2.68
CA VAL A 182 14.24 -2.98 -3.38
C VAL A 182 13.21 -1.98 -3.86
N GLN A 183 12.78 -2.11 -5.11
CA GLN A 183 11.69 -1.28 -5.63
C GLN A 183 10.37 -1.70 -4.96
N HIS A 184 9.60 -0.74 -4.51
CA HIS A 184 8.42 -0.91 -3.66
C HIS A 184 7.38 -1.89 -4.23
N HIS A 185 6.95 -1.68 -5.48
CA HIS A 185 5.92 -2.51 -6.11
C HIS A 185 6.44 -3.90 -6.53
N HIS A 186 7.75 -4.02 -6.80
CA HIS A 186 8.39 -5.32 -6.95
C HIS A 186 8.33 -6.10 -5.63
N ALA A 187 8.57 -5.44 -4.49
CA ALA A 187 8.43 -6.07 -3.18
C ALA A 187 6.99 -6.55 -2.92
N HIS A 188 5.96 -5.77 -3.29
CA HIS A 188 4.57 -6.20 -3.22
C HIS A 188 4.31 -7.48 -4.02
N VAL A 189 4.76 -7.55 -5.27
CA VAL A 189 4.59 -8.74 -6.12
C VAL A 189 5.35 -9.94 -5.54
N VAL A 190 6.60 -9.74 -5.14
CA VAL A 190 7.46 -10.83 -4.62
C VAL A 190 6.94 -11.34 -3.27
N SER A 191 6.32 -10.51 -2.43
CA SER A 191 5.72 -10.98 -1.17
C SER A 191 4.62 -12.00 -1.42
N VAL A 192 3.75 -11.78 -2.42
CA VAL A 192 2.72 -12.74 -2.84
C VAL A 192 3.35 -13.98 -3.46
N MET A 193 4.39 -13.80 -4.29
CA MET A 193 5.12 -14.94 -4.86
C MET A 193 5.74 -15.83 -3.77
N ALA A 194 6.31 -15.21 -2.73
CA ALA A 194 6.91 -15.92 -1.60
C ALA A 194 5.86 -16.70 -0.79
N GLU A 195 4.71 -16.08 -0.49
CA GLU A 195 3.60 -16.71 0.23
C GLU A 195 3.06 -17.94 -0.51
N HIS A 196 3.02 -17.89 -1.85
CA HIS A 196 2.51 -18.96 -2.68
C HIS A 196 3.59 -19.86 -3.30
N GLY A 197 4.86 -19.69 -2.95
CA GLY A 197 5.97 -20.51 -3.47
C GLY A 197 6.18 -20.39 -4.98
N LEU A 198 5.83 -19.25 -5.60
CA LEU A 198 5.93 -19.02 -7.04
C LEU A 198 7.35 -18.58 -7.40
N ALA A 199 8.10 -19.43 -8.10
CA ALA A 199 9.48 -19.16 -8.54
C ALA A 199 9.58 -18.62 -9.96
N ASP A 200 8.61 -18.94 -10.83
CA ASP A 200 8.57 -18.53 -12.22
C ASP A 200 8.13 -17.05 -12.36
N ALA A 201 8.38 -16.47 -13.53
CA ALA A 201 7.93 -15.12 -13.82
C ALA A 201 6.39 -15.03 -13.81
N VAL A 202 5.89 -13.95 -13.21
CA VAL A 202 4.46 -13.67 -13.07
C VAL A 202 4.14 -12.29 -13.63
N CYS A 203 2.90 -12.11 -14.10
CA CYS A 203 2.34 -10.77 -14.32
C CYS A 203 1.75 -10.28 -13.00
N GLY A 204 2.47 -9.39 -12.32
CA GLY A 204 2.06 -8.78 -11.05
C GLY A 204 1.32 -7.48 -11.28
N ILE A 205 0.11 -7.36 -10.72
CA ILE A 205 -0.62 -6.09 -10.65
C ILE A 205 -0.44 -5.53 -9.25
N ALA A 206 0.24 -4.38 -9.15
CA ALA A 206 0.50 -3.70 -7.88
C ALA A 206 -0.29 -2.39 -7.82
N PHE A 207 -1.33 -2.37 -6.98
CA PHE A 207 -2.13 -1.20 -6.70
C PHE A 207 -1.79 -0.65 -5.32
N ASP A 208 -1.40 0.62 -5.29
CA ASP A 208 -0.88 1.26 -4.09
C ASP A 208 -1.25 2.75 -4.03
N GLY A 209 -1.11 3.32 -2.85
CA GLY A 209 -1.27 4.75 -2.60
C GLY A 209 -0.06 5.56 -2.99
N THR A 210 1.15 5.03 -2.76
CA THR A 210 2.41 5.73 -3.04
C THR A 210 3.60 4.79 -2.96
N GLY A 211 4.43 4.79 -3.97
CA GLY A 211 5.72 4.10 -3.98
C GLY A 211 6.71 4.83 -4.88
N TYR A 212 7.99 4.75 -4.56
CA TYR A 212 9.03 5.44 -5.30
C TYR A 212 9.34 4.72 -6.61
N GLY A 213 9.09 5.41 -7.73
CA GLY A 213 9.46 4.95 -9.06
C GLY A 213 10.92 5.25 -9.39
N PRO A 214 11.63 4.33 -10.09
CA PRO A 214 13.01 4.60 -10.56
C PRO A 214 13.13 5.81 -11.50
N ASP A 215 12.01 6.23 -12.09
CA ASP A 215 11.87 7.42 -12.94
C ASP A 215 11.62 8.72 -12.14
N GLY A 216 11.58 8.63 -10.80
CA GLY A 216 11.32 9.74 -9.90
C GLY A 216 9.84 10.12 -9.77
N ALA A 217 8.94 9.38 -10.41
CA ALA A 217 7.49 9.56 -10.26
C ALA A 217 6.94 8.75 -9.07
N ILE A 218 5.73 9.10 -8.63
CA ILE A 218 5.00 8.32 -7.63
C ILE A 218 4.24 7.21 -8.35
N TRP A 219 4.69 5.98 -8.15
CA TRP A 219 4.04 4.79 -8.67
C TRP A 219 2.91 4.31 -7.75
N GLY A 220 2.04 3.42 -8.25
CA GLY A 220 0.98 2.79 -7.48
C GLY A 220 -0.17 2.27 -8.33
N GLY A 221 0.03 2.14 -9.65
CA GLY A 221 -0.92 1.52 -10.56
C GLY A 221 -0.16 0.77 -11.65
N GLU A 222 0.57 -0.29 -11.25
CA GLU A 222 1.62 -0.92 -12.04
C GLU A 222 1.24 -2.34 -12.47
N ALA A 223 1.56 -2.67 -13.71
CA ALA A 223 1.63 -4.03 -14.21
C ALA A 223 3.09 -4.39 -14.45
N LEU A 224 3.59 -5.38 -13.71
CA LEU A 224 4.97 -5.80 -13.71
C LEU A 224 5.08 -7.24 -14.21
N LEU A 225 5.96 -7.48 -15.19
CA LEU A 225 6.45 -8.82 -15.45
C LEU A 225 7.60 -9.05 -14.47
N ALA A 226 7.39 -9.87 -13.45
CA ALA A 226 8.30 -9.99 -12.32
C ALA A 226 8.66 -11.44 -12.00
N ASN A 227 9.87 -11.61 -11.51
CA ASN A 227 10.32 -12.82 -10.82
C ASN A 227 10.96 -12.40 -9.48
N PRO A 228 11.40 -13.32 -8.60
CA PRO A 228 11.95 -12.95 -7.30
C PRO A 228 13.17 -12.01 -7.33
N SER A 229 13.89 -11.93 -8.46
CA SER A 229 15.15 -11.17 -8.56
C SER A 229 15.06 -9.91 -9.42
N ALA A 230 14.08 -9.80 -10.31
CA ALA A 230 13.96 -8.72 -11.28
C ALA A 230 12.53 -8.47 -11.71
N PHE A 231 12.29 -7.31 -12.27
CA PHE A 231 11.02 -6.95 -12.88
C PHE A 231 11.20 -6.08 -14.12
N GLU A 232 10.22 -6.15 -15.01
CA GLU A 232 10.04 -5.23 -16.11
C GLU A 232 8.67 -4.54 -15.94
N ARG A 233 8.61 -3.22 -16.10
CA ARG A 233 7.36 -2.46 -16.08
C ARG A 233 6.68 -2.62 -17.43
N PHE A 234 5.73 -3.48 -17.49
CA PHE A 234 4.97 -3.82 -18.69
C PHE A 234 3.88 -2.81 -18.99
N GLY A 235 3.26 -2.21 -17.94
CA GLY A 235 2.25 -1.18 -18.08
C GLY A 235 1.98 -0.44 -16.79
N ASN A 236 1.26 0.67 -16.91
CA ASN A 236 0.85 1.50 -15.77
C ASN A 236 -0.37 2.36 -16.12
N PHE A 237 -1.09 2.82 -15.09
CA PHE A 237 -2.07 3.88 -15.29
C PHE A 237 -1.42 5.16 -15.79
N ALA A 238 -2.18 5.93 -16.58
CA ALA A 238 -1.69 7.20 -17.11
C ALA A 238 -1.17 8.10 -15.97
N TYR A 239 -0.03 8.72 -16.21
CA TYR A 239 0.49 9.70 -15.28
C TYR A 239 -0.37 10.94 -15.23
N VAL A 240 -0.72 11.34 -14.03
CA VAL A 240 -1.44 12.59 -13.76
C VAL A 240 -0.63 13.46 -12.80
N PRO A 241 -0.68 14.79 -12.90
CA PRO A 241 -0.02 15.69 -11.97
C PRO A 241 -0.72 15.67 -10.61
N MET A 242 0.08 15.78 -9.55
CA MET A 242 -0.37 15.81 -8.16
C MET A 242 -0.04 17.17 -7.53
N PRO A 243 -0.87 18.22 -7.76
CA PRO A 243 -0.56 19.58 -7.35
C PRO A 243 -0.57 19.75 -5.83
N GLY A 244 0.60 20.06 -5.28
CA GLY A 244 0.83 20.14 -3.84
C GLY A 244 1.46 18.89 -3.24
N GLY A 245 1.80 17.87 -4.02
CA GLY A 245 2.42 16.64 -3.51
C GLY A 245 1.58 16.01 -2.39
N ALA A 246 2.16 15.78 -1.22
CA ALA A 246 1.46 15.21 -0.07
C ALA A 246 0.19 15.97 0.36
N ALA A 247 0.09 17.28 0.08
CA ALA A 247 -1.13 18.04 0.36
C ALA A 247 -2.31 17.60 -0.50
N ALA A 248 -2.08 17.05 -1.71
CA ALA A 248 -3.15 16.55 -2.55
C ALA A 248 -3.80 15.26 -2.01
N ILE A 249 -3.08 14.51 -1.16
CA ILE A 249 -3.65 13.36 -0.44
C ILE A 249 -4.66 13.83 0.62
N LYS A 250 -4.34 14.91 1.31
CA LYS A 250 -5.21 15.52 2.35
C LYS A 250 -6.37 16.34 1.75
N HIS A 251 -6.25 16.72 0.49
CA HIS A 251 -7.24 17.52 -0.23
C HIS A 251 -7.57 16.86 -1.59
N PRO A 252 -8.40 15.82 -1.63
CA PRO A 252 -8.74 15.04 -2.83
C PRO A 252 -9.22 15.86 -4.02
N LEU A 253 -9.81 17.04 -3.79
CA LEU A 253 -10.17 17.98 -4.86
C LEU A 253 -8.96 18.44 -5.70
N ARG A 254 -7.74 18.49 -5.11
CA ARG A 254 -6.52 18.78 -5.88
C ARG A 254 -6.15 17.62 -6.80
N MET A 255 -6.35 16.38 -6.35
CA MET A 255 -6.17 15.21 -7.22
C MET A 255 -7.22 15.16 -8.32
N ALA A 256 -8.50 15.47 -8.01
CA ALA A 256 -9.54 15.61 -9.02
C ALA A 256 -9.15 16.66 -10.06
N TYR A 257 -8.63 17.81 -9.64
CA TYR A 257 -8.13 18.86 -10.54
C TYR A 257 -7.01 18.33 -11.45
N GLY A 258 -6.01 17.66 -10.89
CA GLY A 258 -4.90 17.08 -11.66
C GLY A 258 -5.36 16.07 -12.70
N VAL A 259 -6.31 15.21 -12.36
CA VAL A 259 -6.92 14.25 -13.30
C VAL A 259 -7.69 14.99 -14.40
N LEU A 260 -8.55 15.93 -14.04
CA LEU A 260 -9.32 16.71 -15.02
C LEU A 260 -8.39 17.49 -15.97
N TRP A 261 -7.33 18.08 -15.45
CA TRP A 261 -6.31 18.78 -16.24
C TRP A 261 -5.60 17.84 -17.22
N ALA A 262 -5.16 16.67 -16.75
CA ALA A 262 -4.40 15.72 -17.56
C ALA A 262 -5.20 15.16 -18.75
N PHE A 263 -6.52 15.06 -18.61
CA PHE A 263 -7.41 14.53 -19.64
C PHE A 263 -8.22 15.60 -20.39
N ASP A 264 -7.86 16.89 -20.21
CA ASP A 264 -8.54 18.02 -20.85
C ASP A 264 -10.05 18.07 -20.54
N LEU A 265 -10.41 17.83 -19.28
CA LEU A 265 -11.80 17.73 -18.80
C LEU A 265 -12.23 18.88 -17.88
N LEU A 266 -11.39 19.92 -17.71
CA LEU A 266 -11.72 21.05 -16.82
C LEU A 266 -12.99 21.79 -17.26
N GLU A 267 -13.25 21.87 -18.58
CA GLU A 267 -14.46 22.50 -19.13
C GLU A 267 -15.65 21.53 -19.25
N HIS A 268 -15.48 20.26 -18.87
CA HIS A 268 -16.56 19.29 -18.94
C HIS A 268 -17.66 19.64 -17.91
N PRO A 269 -18.95 19.64 -18.28
CA PRO A 269 -20.03 20.02 -17.36
C PRO A 269 -20.08 19.20 -16.07
N GLY A 270 -19.64 17.96 -16.11
CA GLY A 270 -19.53 17.09 -14.92
C GLY A 270 -18.42 17.48 -13.96
N ALA A 271 -17.46 18.31 -14.37
CA ALA A 271 -16.38 18.79 -13.50
C ALA A 271 -16.82 19.96 -12.61
N ALA A 272 -17.82 20.73 -13.03
CA ALA A 272 -18.24 21.95 -12.36
C ALA A 272 -18.48 21.79 -10.85
N PRO A 273 -19.18 20.75 -10.32
CA PRO A 273 -19.38 20.62 -8.89
C PRO A 273 -18.09 20.47 -8.09
N ALA A 274 -17.09 19.74 -8.61
CA ALA A 274 -15.81 19.57 -7.96
C ALA A 274 -14.95 20.85 -8.06
N LEU A 275 -14.98 21.54 -9.18
CA LEU A 275 -14.28 22.82 -9.37
C LEU A 275 -14.87 23.94 -8.52
N ASP A 276 -16.20 24.00 -8.38
CA ASP A 276 -16.88 24.93 -7.49
C ASP A 276 -16.51 24.66 -6.01
N ALA A 277 -16.44 23.38 -5.62
CA ALA A 277 -16.04 22.99 -4.28
C ALA A 277 -14.55 23.30 -4.00
N LEU A 278 -13.68 23.17 -5.00
CA LEU A 278 -12.27 23.55 -4.88
C LEU A 278 -12.10 25.07 -4.74
N GLY A 279 -12.91 25.82 -5.47
CA GLY A 279 -12.86 27.28 -5.53
C GLY A 279 -11.83 27.82 -6.52
N ALA A 280 -12.13 28.99 -7.12
CA ALA A 280 -11.33 29.57 -8.19
C ALA A 280 -9.88 29.90 -7.79
N GLU A 281 -9.64 30.31 -6.55
CA GLU A 281 -8.29 30.63 -6.04
C GLU A 281 -7.43 29.36 -5.97
N ALA A 282 -7.96 28.28 -5.38
CA ALA A 282 -7.24 27.01 -5.27
C ALA A 282 -7.05 26.33 -6.64
N ALA A 283 -8.03 26.45 -7.55
CA ALA A 283 -7.90 25.98 -8.92
C ALA A 283 -6.77 26.73 -9.67
N GLY A 284 -6.74 28.07 -9.58
CA GLY A 284 -5.67 28.87 -10.17
C GLY A 284 -4.29 28.59 -9.59
N LEU A 285 -4.23 28.21 -8.30
CA LEU A 285 -2.98 27.76 -7.70
C LEU A 285 -2.56 26.40 -8.26
N CYS A 286 -3.48 25.46 -8.41
CA CYS A 286 -3.19 24.14 -9.01
C CYS A 286 -2.64 24.31 -10.43
N ASP A 287 -3.25 25.17 -11.26
CA ASP A 287 -2.77 25.49 -12.61
C ASP A 287 -1.31 25.97 -12.59
N GLN A 288 -1.02 26.99 -11.77
CA GLN A 288 0.34 27.51 -11.67
C GLN A 288 1.35 26.47 -11.19
N MET A 289 0.95 25.59 -10.28
CA MET A 289 1.81 24.53 -9.78
C MET A 289 2.11 23.51 -10.87
N ILE A 290 1.10 23.12 -11.64
CA ILE A 290 1.24 22.16 -12.75
C ILE A 290 2.11 22.77 -13.87
N GLU A 291 1.78 23.97 -14.35
CA GLU A 291 2.51 24.64 -15.44
C GLU A 291 3.99 24.86 -15.12
N ARG A 292 4.31 25.16 -13.86
CA ARG A 292 5.69 25.43 -13.41
C ARG A 292 6.41 24.22 -12.86
N GLY A 293 5.75 23.07 -12.72
CA GLY A 293 6.29 21.87 -12.10
C GLY A 293 6.64 22.08 -10.60
N LEU A 294 5.93 22.98 -9.90
CA LEU A 294 6.24 23.31 -8.53
C LEU A 294 5.51 22.40 -7.55
N ASN A 295 6.25 21.57 -6.81
CA ASN A 295 5.68 20.59 -5.87
C ASN A 295 4.52 19.80 -6.48
N THR A 296 4.70 19.35 -7.71
CA THR A 296 3.69 18.66 -8.51
C THR A 296 4.32 17.42 -9.12
N PRO A 297 4.60 16.37 -8.32
CA PRO A 297 5.07 15.10 -8.84
C PRO A 297 4.00 14.48 -9.76
N MET A 298 4.46 13.71 -10.75
CA MET A 298 3.58 12.88 -11.57
C MET A 298 3.29 11.57 -10.83
N THR A 299 2.06 11.06 -10.98
CA THR A 299 1.66 9.82 -10.32
C THR A 299 0.85 8.91 -11.23
N SER A 300 1.11 7.59 -11.14
CA SER A 300 0.29 6.50 -11.69
C SER A 300 -0.55 5.81 -10.61
N SER A 301 -0.55 6.32 -9.38
CA SER A 301 -1.16 5.67 -8.22
C SER A 301 -2.67 5.51 -8.34
N VAL A 302 -3.13 4.27 -8.13
CA VAL A 302 -4.57 3.94 -8.02
C VAL A 302 -5.18 4.57 -6.77
N GLY A 303 -4.45 4.65 -5.67
CA GLY A 303 -4.92 5.33 -4.47
C GLY A 303 -5.25 6.79 -4.73
N ARG A 304 -4.42 7.48 -5.48
CA ARG A 304 -4.66 8.88 -5.91
C ARG A 304 -5.81 9.01 -6.89
N LEU A 305 -5.99 7.99 -7.74
CA LEU A 305 -7.15 7.91 -8.64
C LEU A 305 -8.46 7.73 -7.84
N PHE A 306 -8.45 6.92 -6.77
CA PHE A 306 -9.59 6.79 -5.87
C PHE A 306 -9.90 8.09 -5.13
N ASP A 307 -8.89 8.84 -4.69
CA ASP A 307 -9.08 10.15 -4.09
C ASP A 307 -9.78 11.10 -5.08
N ALA A 308 -9.28 11.18 -6.31
CA ALA A 308 -9.89 12.00 -7.36
C ALA A 308 -11.33 11.57 -7.67
N ALA A 309 -11.57 10.26 -7.84
CA ALA A 309 -12.90 9.73 -8.13
C ALA A 309 -13.90 9.99 -7.00
N SER A 310 -13.48 9.81 -5.74
CA SER A 310 -14.34 10.07 -4.58
C SER A 310 -14.69 11.56 -4.46
N ALA A 311 -13.74 12.46 -4.76
CA ALA A 311 -13.99 13.90 -4.77
C ALA A 311 -14.92 14.31 -5.92
N LEU A 312 -14.72 13.79 -7.13
CA LEU A 312 -15.59 14.04 -8.28
C LEU A 312 -17.03 13.58 -8.05
N LEU A 313 -17.22 12.49 -7.31
CA LEU A 313 -18.52 11.98 -6.93
C LEU A 313 -19.10 12.67 -5.67
N GLY A 314 -18.37 13.60 -5.06
CA GLY A 314 -18.80 14.29 -3.85
C GLY A 314 -18.86 13.38 -2.61
N LEU A 315 -18.16 12.25 -2.61
CA LEU A 315 -18.16 11.28 -1.51
C LEU A 315 -17.16 11.68 -0.42
N CYS A 316 -15.96 12.14 -0.81
CA CYS A 316 -14.91 12.53 0.13
C CYS A 316 -14.17 13.76 -0.41
N LEU A 317 -14.37 14.91 0.22
CA LEU A 317 -13.69 16.16 -0.14
C LEU A 317 -12.53 16.47 0.80
N GLU A 318 -12.67 16.08 2.07
CA GLU A 318 -11.69 16.21 3.15
C GLU A 318 -11.69 14.92 3.96
N PRO A 319 -10.74 14.01 3.74
CA PRO A 319 -10.66 12.75 4.45
C PRO A 319 -10.27 12.96 5.92
N ALA A 320 -10.95 12.28 6.83
CA ALA A 320 -10.62 12.26 8.24
C ALA A 320 -9.48 11.25 8.55
N TYR A 321 -9.26 10.28 7.64
CA TYR A 321 -8.22 9.26 7.74
C TYR A 321 -7.79 8.80 6.35
N GLU A 322 -6.63 8.20 6.25
CA GLU A 322 -6.07 7.71 5.00
C GLU A 322 -6.93 6.59 4.39
N GLY A 323 -7.23 6.68 3.09
CA GLY A 323 -8.05 5.70 2.36
C GLY A 323 -9.56 5.89 2.53
N GLU A 324 -10.05 6.90 3.26
CA GLU A 324 -11.50 7.15 3.43
C GLU A 324 -12.21 7.26 2.09
N GLY A 325 -11.62 7.95 1.11
CA GLY A 325 -12.21 8.10 -0.22
C GLY A 325 -12.43 6.76 -0.93
N ALA A 326 -11.47 5.85 -0.85
CA ALA A 326 -11.57 4.52 -1.43
C ALA A 326 -12.64 3.66 -0.73
N ILE A 327 -12.71 3.72 0.60
CA ILE A 327 -13.71 3.02 1.41
C ILE A 327 -15.13 3.51 1.08
N LEU A 328 -15.29 4.82 0.92
CA LEU A 328 -16.59 5.40 0.54
C LEU A 328 -16.99 5.04 -0.89
N LEU A 329 -16.04 4.93 -1.82
CA LEU A 329 -16.29 4.42 -3.17
C LEU A 329 -16.77 2.97 -3.15
N GLU A 330 -16.10 2.09 -2.38
CA GLU A 330 -16.51 0.70 -2.20
C GLU A 330 -17.92 0.62 -1.61
N ALA A 331 -18.19 1.39 -0.55
CA ALA A 331 -19.51 1.45 0.07
C ALA A 331 -20.61 1.96 -0.88
N ALA A 332 -20.28 2.90 -1.74
CA ALA A 332 -21.20 3.42 -2.76
C ALA A 332 -21.57 2.37 -3.81
N LEU A 333 -20.60 1.56 -4.25
CA LEU A 333 -20.84 0.44 -5.18
C LEU A 333 -21.78 -0.60 -4.58
N GLU A 334 -21.66 -0.87 -3.28
CA GLU A 334 -22.52 -1.82 -2.58
C GLU A 334 -23.86 -1.23 -2.11
N GLY A 335 -24.13 0.04 -2.43
CA GLY A 335 -25.33 0.75 -1.98
C GLY A 335 -25.36 1.01 -0.47
N ARG A 336 -24.21 0.95 0.20
CA ARG A 336 -24.05 1.05 1.65
C ARG A 336 -23.43 2.37 2.11
N VAL A 337 -23.62 3.46 1.38
CA VAL A 337 -23.12 4.77 1.81
C VAL A 337 -23.76 5.16 3.13
N PRO A 338 -22.99 5.43 4.19
CA PRO A 338 -23.54 5.85 5.48
C PRO A 338 -24.43 7.10 5.33
N SER A 339 -25.53 7.17 6.09
CA SER A 339 -26.48 8.29 6.04
C SER A 339 -25.83 9.67 6.29
N ALA A 340 -24.76 9.71 7.07
CA ALA A 340 -23.98 10.93 7.32
C ALA A 340 -23.39 11.55 6.03
N PHE A 341 -23.22 10.77 4.97
CA PHE A 341 -22.73 11.20 3.67
C PHE A 341 -23.83 11.32 2.60
N ALA A 342 -25.05 10.84 2.90
CA ALA A 342 -26.16 10.85 1.94
C ALA A 342 -26.67 12.26 1.62
N ASP A 343 -26.48 13.21 2.54
CA ASP A 343 -26.94 14.61 2.39
C ASP A 343 -25.86 15.53 1.77
N ARG A 344 -24.70 15.02 1.43
CA ARG A 344 -23.67 15.81 0.68
C ARG A 344 -24.14 16.03 -0.75
N PRO A 345 -23.89 17.20 -1.36
CA PRO A 345 -24.24 17.45 -2.75
C PRO A 345 -23.56 16.41 -3.64
N ARG A 346 -24.37 15.56 -4.28
CA ARG A 346 -23.87 14.55 -5.22
C ARG A 346 -23.59 15.22 -6.55
N ALA A 347 -22.47 14.91 -7.18
CA ALA A 347 -22.23 15.26 -8.56
C ALA A 347 -23.38 14.74 -9.44
N VAL A 348 -23.90 15.57 -10.32
CA VAL A 348 -24.97 15.18 -11.24
C VAL A 348 -24.41 14.09 -12.15
N PRO A 349 -25.06 12.91 -12.26
CA PRO A 349 -24.57 11.87 -13.15
C PRO A 349 -24.57 12.40 -14.59
N PRO A 350 -23.55 12.07 -15.39
CA PRO A 350 -23.47 12.52 -16.79
C PRO A 350 -24.72 12.12 -17.55
N ARG A 351 -25.25 13.03 -18.34
CA ARG A 351 -26.45 12.80 -19.18
C ARG A 351 -26.16 11.64 -20.13
N GLU A 352 -27.20 10.94 -20.54
CA GLU A 352 -27.10 9.79 -21.48
C GLU A 352 -26.38 10.15 -22.79
N ALA A 353 -26.54 11.42 -23.25
CA ALA A 353 -25.84 11.98 -24.41
C ALA A 353 -24.31 12.08 -24.19
N ASP A 354 -23.86 12.36 -22.97
CA ASP A 354 -22.43 12.49 -22.65
C ASP A 354 -21.75 11.12 -22.57
N ARG A 355 -22.49 10.09 -22.15
CA ARG A 355 -22.04 8.69 -22.18
C ARG A 355 -21.86 8.17 -23.60
N ALA A 356 -22.78 8.54 -24.52
CA ALA A 356 -22.69 8.16 -25.92
C ALA A 356 -21.50 8.86 -26.61
N ALA A 357 -21.25 10.13 -26.30
CA ALA A 357 -20.11 10.88 -26.83
C ALA A 357 -18.75 10.37 -26.32
N ALA A 358 -18.68 9.94 -25.04
CA ALA A 358 -17.48 9.33 -24.48
C ALA A 358 -17.19 7.95 -25.09
N ALA A 359 -18.22 7.12 -25.29
CA ALA A 359 -18.10 5.82 -25.96
C ALA A 359 -17.66 5.95 -27.43
N ALA A 360 -18.19 6.97 -28.17
CA ALA A 360 -17.81 7.21 -29.56
C ALA A 360 -16.34 7.65 -29.70
N ARG A 361 -15.78 8.40 -28.74
CA ARG A 361 -14.37 8.82 -28.75
C ARG A 361 -13.39 7.69 -28.48
N VAL A 362 -13.79 6.65 -27.74
CA VAL A 362 -12.97 5.45 -27.50
C VAL A 362 -12.84 4.62 -28.78
N ASP A 363 -13.86 4.63 -29.66
CA ASP A 363 -13.85 3.87 -30.91
C ASP A 363 -13.06 4.57 -32.05
N GLU A 364 -12.89 5.88 -32.00
CA GLU A 364 -12.18 6.64 -33.08
C GLU A 364 -10.65 6.73 -32.85
N GLY A 365 -10.13 6.34 -31.68
CA GLY A 365 -8.71 6.52 -31.28
C GLY A 365 -7.80 5.32 -31.48
N ALA A 366 -8.28 4.15 -31.90
CA ALA A 366 -7.48 2.95 -32.03
C ALA A 366 -7.05 2.69 -33.47
N ALA A 367 -5.78 2.93 -33.81
CA ALA A 367 -5.18 2.56 -35.08
C ALA A 367 -5.15 1.02 -35.26
N PRO A 368 -5.48 0.47 -36.46
CA PRO A 368 -5.73 -0.96 -36.65
C PRO A 368 -4.48 -1.87 -36.65
N ALA A 369 -3.29 -1.37 -36.43
CA ALA A 369 -2.03 -2.14 -36.55
C ALA A 369 -1.51 -2.79 -35.24
N ALA A 370 -2.12 -2.51 -34.09
CA ALA A 370 -1.66 -3.04 -32.79
C ALA A 370 -2.56 -4.16 -32.21
N ARG A 371 -3.57 -4.60 -32.95
CA ARG A 371 -4.57 -5.52 -32.39
C ARG A 371 -4.16 -7.00 -32.35
N ASP A 372 -3.26 -7.47 -33.25
CA ASP A 372 -2.94 -8.89 -33.33
C ASP A 372 -1.88 -9.33 -32.30
N GLU A 373 -0.86 -8.49 -32.02
CA GLU A 373 0.14 -8.81 -30.98
C GLU A 373 -0.43 -8.67 -29.57
N ALA A 374 -1.27 -7.64 -29.33
CA ALA A 374 -1.90 -7.45 -28.01
C ALA A 374 -2.96 -8.51 -27.67
N ALA A 375 -3.57 -9.16 -28.66
CA ALA A 375 -4.55 -10.21 -28.41
C ALA A 375 -3.88 -11.53 -27.98
N ASP A 376 -2.71 -11.86 -28.52
CA ASP A 376 -1.94 -13.02 -28.11
C ASP A 376 -1.31 -12.83 -26.72
N ASP A 377 -0.86 -11.63 -26.38
CA ASP A 377 -0.33 -11.30 -25.07
C ASP A 377 -1.45 -11.23 -24.00
N LEU A 378 -2.64 -10.75 -24.36
CA LEU A 378 -3.80 -10.76 -23.46
C LEU A 378 -4.28 -12.19 -23.18
N ALA A 379 -4.27 -13.07 -24.18
CA ALA A 379 -4.61 -14.50 -24.01
C ALA A 379 -3.56 -15.28 -23.19
N ALA A 380 -2.32 -14.81 -23.17
CA ALA A 380 -1.28 -15.31 -22.27
C ALA A 380 -1.51 -14.82 -20.84
N ALA A 381 -1.79 -13.52 -20.66
CA ALA A 381 -2.09 -12.92 -19.36
C ALA A 381 -3.36 -13.51 -18.71
N GLU A 382 -4.41 -13.77 -19.48
CA GLU A 382 -5.61 -14.45 -18.98
C GLU A 382 -5.34 -15.87 -18.50
N ARG A 383 -4.43 -16.60 -19.13
CA ARG A 383 -4.01 -17.93 -18.66
C ARG A 383 -3.28 -17.88 -17.33
N TYR A 384 -2.47 -16.87 -17.07
CA TYR A 384 -1.76 -16.68 -15.80
C TYR A 384 -2.68 -16.16 -14.69
N ALA A 385 -3.55 -15.19 -14.99
CA ALA A 385 -4.54 -14.69 -14.04
C ALA A 385 -5.51 -15.78 -13.55
N VAL A 386 -5.95 -16.68 -14.43
CA VAL A 386 -6.80 -17.82 -14.08
C VAL A 386 -6.06 -18.87 -13.24
N THR A 387 -4.76 -19.02 -13.41
CA THR A 387 -3.96 -19.97 -12.62
C THR A 387 -3.77 -19.49 -11.18
N VAL A 388 -3.50 -18.19 -10.98
CA VAL A 388 -3.40 -17.60 -9.63
C VAL A 388 -4.74 -17.68 -8.89
N THR A 389 -5.85 -17.40 -9.57
CA THR A 389 -7.19 -17.45 -8.95
C THR A 389 -7.61 -18.89 -8.61
N LYS A 390 -7.20 -19.89 -9.40
CA LYS A 390 -7.51 -21.30 -9.13
C LYS A 390 -6.73 -21.89 -7.96
N ASN A 391 -5.49 -21.48 -7.75
CA ASN A 391 -4.68 -22.00 -6.62
C ASN A 391 -5.15 -21.43 -5.27
N VAL A 392 -5.64 -20.18 -5.21
CA VAL A 392 -6.25 -19.62 -4.00
C VAL A 392 -7.58 -20.32 -3.62
N ALA A 393 -8.27 -20.94 -4.58
CA ALA A 393 -9.55 -21.61 -4.35
C ALA A 393 -9.42 -23.11 -3.97
N THR A 394 -8.22 -23.71 -4.06
CA THR A 394 -8.03 -25.17 -3.84
C THR A 394 -7.28 -25.54 -2.57
N GLU A 395 -6.78 -24.58 -1.79
CA GLU A 395 -6.06 -24.85 -0.53
C GLU A 395 -6.70 -24.18 0.72
N ALA A 396 -8.00 -23.84 0.67
CA ALA A 396 -8.79 -23.40 1.82
C ALA A 396 -9.71 -24.51 2.32
#